data_2a433e9b87ab4e50c1bf1938c4cb42a7
#
_entry.id   2a433e9b87ab4e50c1bf1938c4cb42a7
#
_cell.length_a   1.000
_cell.length_b   1.000
_cell.length_c   1.000
_cell.angle_alpha   90.00
_cell.angle_beta   90.00
_cell.angle_gamma   90.00
#
_symmetry.space_group_name_H-M   'P 1'
#
loop_
_entity.id
_entity.type
_entity.pdbx_description
1 polymer ?
#
loop_
_entity_poly.entity_id
_entity_poly.type
_entity_poly.pdbx_seq_one_letter_code
_entity_poly.pdbx_strand_id
1 'polypeptide(L)'
;MSTTNELQDLLDNNKRWAAETEQDSPGFFSRLLKQQTPQYLWIGCADSRVPANELVDLLPGELFVHRNVANVVVHSDLNCLSVMQFAVDQLQVRHIIIVGHSNCGGVRAALQDLRVGLVDNWLRHVQDVRNHHQDWLDQLPEDQRVNALCELNVLEQARNACQTTVVWQALRACSSTLSSHSALTRWSSGSWSSQS
;
A
#
# COMPACT_ATOMS: atom_id res chain seq x y z
N MET A 1 -18.96 27.99 20.71
CA MET A 1 -17.90 27.47 19.86
C MET A 1 -18.59 26.95 18.59
N SER A 2 -18.35 27.62 17.46
CA SER A 2 -18.98 27.30 16.18
C SER A 2 -18.49 25.93 15.76
N THR A 3 -19.37 24.94 15.74
CA THR A 3 -19.14 23.69 14.97
C THR A 3 -19.19 24.10 13.49
N THR A 4 -18.09 24.65 12.98
CA THR A 4 -17.88 24.75 11.56
C THR A 4 -18.15 23.37 11.00
N ASN A 5 -18.98 23.33 9.99
CA ASN A 5 -19.38 22.09 9.37
C ASN A 5 -18.17 21.56 8.55
N GLU A 6 -17.24 20.88 9.25
CA GLU A 6 -15.99 20.36 8.67
C GLU A 6 -16.26 19.51 7.41
N LEU A 7 -17.40 18.80 7.41
CA LEU A 7 -17.83 18.04 6.22
C LEU A 7 -18.27 18.96 5.07
N GLN A 8 -18.82 20.15 5.36
CA GLN A 8 -19.18 21.11 4.33
C GLN A 8 -17.95 21.64 3.60
N ASP A 9 -16.87 21.92 4.34
CA ASP A 9 -15.60 22.36 3.75
C ASP A 9 -15.02 21.29 2.80
N LEU A 10 -15.12 20.00 3.16
CA LEU A 10 -14.68 18.90 2.28
C LEU A 10 -15.55 18.81 1.02
N LEU A 11 -16.86 18.99 1.14
CA LEU A 11 -17.76 18.99 -0.02
C LEU A 11 -17.47 20.16 -0.96
N ASP A 12 -17.21 21.33 -0.43
CA ASP A 12 -16.91 22.52 -1.22
C ASP A 12 -15.51 22.45 -1.86
N ASN A 13 -14.53 21.85 -1.15
CA ASN A 13 -13.22 21.51 -1.71
C ASN A 13 -13.35 20.52 -2.87
N ASN A 14 -14.19 19.48 -2.73
CA ASN A 14 -14.42 18.52 -3.81
C ASN A 14 -15.07 19.17 -5.03
N LYS A 15 -16.07 20.04 -4.86
CA LYS A 15 -16.70 20.78 -5.96
C LYS A 15 -15.69 21.66 -6.71
N ARG A 16 -14.87 22.39 -5.95
CA ARG A 16 -13.81 23.23 -6.53
C ARG A 16 -12.81 22.40 -7.31
N TRP A 17 -12.26 21.35 -6.70
CA TRP A 17 -11.33 20.42 -7.36
C TRP A 17 -11.91 19.83 -8.63
N ALA A 18 -13.17 19.41 -8.63
CA ALA A 18 -13.83 18.86 -9.80
C ALA A 18 -13.97 19.88 -10.93
N ALA A 19 -14.33 21.13 -10.59
CA ALA A 19 -14.45 22.22 -11.57
C ALA A 19 -13.09 22.59 -12.17
N GLU A 20 -12.06 22.73 -11.34
CA GLU A 20 -10.69 23.02 -11.77
C GLU A 20 -10.15 21.88 -12.67
N THR A 21 -10.33 20.62 -12.26
CA THR A 21 -9.89 19.45 -13.03
C THR A 21 -10.58 19.37 -14.40
N GLU A 22 -11.88 19.65 -14.47
CA GLU A 22 -12.61 19.65 -15.75
C GLU A 22 -12.21 20.84 -16.63
N GLN A 23 -11.86 21.99 -16.04
CA GLN A 23 -11.36 23.16 -16.75
C GLN A 23 -9.96 22.89 -17.34
N ASP A 24 -9.06 22.30 -16.56
CA ASP A 24 -7.68 22.02 -16.96
C ASP A 24 -7.60 20.85 -17.95
N SER A 25 -8.52 19.89 -17.83
CA SER A 25 -8.59 18.71 -18.69
C SER A 25 -10.03 18.40 -19.10
N PRO A 26 -10.57 19.09 -20.12
CA PRO A 26 -11.97 18.89 -20.55
C PRO A 26 -12.31 17.44 -20.87
N GLY A 27 -13.41 16.95 -20.29
CA GLY A 27 -13.87 15.57 -20.42
C GLY A 27 -13.12 14.56 -19.54
N PHE A 28 -12.36 15.02 -18.53
CA PHE A 28 -11.62 14.17 -17.61
C PHE A 28 -12.49 13.08 -16.98
N PHE A 29 -13.57 13.48 -16.31
CA PHE A 29 -14.47 12.52 -15.65
C PHE A 29 -15.21 11.62 -16.65
N SER A 30 -15.58 12.15 -17.82
CA SER A 30 -16.22 11.35 -18.86
C SER A 30 -15.32 10.25 -19.43
N ARG A 31 -14.01 10.48 -19.47
CA ARG A 31 -13.02 9.45 -19.84
C ARG A 31 -12.90 8.40 -18.75
N LEU A 32 -12.80 8.80 -17.48
CA LEU A 32 -12.69 7.88 -16.36
C LEU A 32 -13.90 6.96 -16.20
N LEU A 33 -15.12 7.46 -16.47
CA LEU A 33 -16.33 6.64 -16.43
C LEU A 33 -16.32 5.48 -17.46
N LYS A 34 -15.59 5.64 -18.55
CA LYS A 34 -15.58 4.67 -19.66
C LYS A 34 -14.44 3.67 -19.57
N GLN A 35 -13.42 3.93 -18.77
CA GLN A 35 -12.19 3.15 -18.79
C GLN A 35 -11.59 3.02 -17.39
N GLN A 36 -11.39 1.76 -16.96
CA GLN A 36 -10.58 1.40 -15.81
C GLN A 36 -9.50 0.42 -16.28
N THR A 37 -8.33 0.93 -16.58
CA THR A 37 -7.21 0.14 -17.13
C THR A 37 -5.90 0.47 -16.40
N PRO A 38 -5.85 0.31 -15.06
CA PRO A 38 -4.62 0.52 -14.31
C PRO A 38 -3.58 -0.52 -14.72
N GLN A 39 -2.32 -0.12 -14.80
CA GLN A 39 -1.22 -1.05 -15.05
C GLN A 39 -0.62 -1.61 -13.75
N TYR A 40 -0.95 -1.01 -12.62
CA TYR A 40 -0.34 -1.27 -11.32
C TYR A 40 -1.40 -1.59 -10.28
N LEU A 41 -1.12 -2.62 -9.45
CA LEU A 41 -1.75 -2.80 -8.15
C LEU A 41 -0.78 -2.32 -7.08
N TRP A 42 -1.22 -1.38 -6.27
CA TRP A 42 -0.52 -0.87 -5.09
C TRP A 42 -1.12 -1.48 -3.83
N ILE A 43 -0.29 -2.14 -3.01
CA ILE A 43 -0.67 -2.60 -1.68
C ILE A 43 0.19 -1.83 -0.67
N GLY A 44 -0.42 -0.92 0.08
CA GLY A 44 0.30 -0.01 0.97
C GLY A 44 -0.32 0.17 2.35
N CYS A 45 0.36 0.96 3.17
CA CYS A 45 -0.14 1.29 4.49
C CYS A 45 -1.34 2.24 4.43
N ALA A 46 -2.28 2.09 5.39
CA ALA A 46 -3.39 3.02 5.61
C ALA A 46 -2.96 4.38 6.18
N ASP A 47 -1.69 4.58 6.48
CA ASP A 47 -1.15 5.84 7.01
C ASP A 47 -1.50 7.02 6.10
N SER A 48 -2.12 8.05 6.68
CA SER A 48 -2.63 9.21 5.93
C SER A 48 -1.55 10.03 5.24
N ARG A 49 -0.28 9.85 5.64
CA ARG A 49 0.87 10.52 5.06
C ARG A 49 1.37 9.88 3.77
N VAL A 50 0.76 8.74 3.34
CA VAL A 50 1.20 7.96 2.17
C VAL A 50 0.10 7.94 1.11
N PRO A 51 -0.15 9.05 0.40
CA PRO A 51 -1.14 9.10 -0.68
C PRO A 51 -0.57 8.40 -1.94
N ALA A 52 -1.13 7.26 -2.30
CA ALA A 52 -0.53 6.37 -3.30
C ALA A 52 -0.30 7.04 -4.66
N ASN A 53 -1.32 7.66 -5.24
CA ASN A 53 -1.23 8.30 -6.54
C ASN A 53 -0.25 9.49 -6.57
N GLU A 54 -0.27 10.32 -5.52
CA GLU A 54 0.59 11.50 -5.43
C GLU A 54 2.07 11.12 -5.32
N LEU A 55 2.38 10.03 -4.61
CA LEU A 55 3.77 9.57 -4.44
C LEU A 55 4.42 9.12 -5.75
N VAL A 56 3.64 8.70 -6.71
CA VAL A 56 4.13 8.16 -8.00
C VAL A 56 3.72 9.02 -9.21
N ASP A 57 3.14 10.18 -8.93
CA ASP A 57 2.68 11.14 -9.96
C ASP A 57 1.76 10.49 -11.01
N LEU A 58 0.81 9.66 -10.53
CA LEU A 58 -0.19 9.00 -11.36
C LEU A 58 -1.57 9.64 -11.16
N LEU A 59 -2.29 9.78 -12.25
CA LEU A 59 -3.65 10.32 -12.24
C LEU A 59 -4.67 9.30 -11.70
N PRO A 60 -5.86 9.75 -11.27
CA PRO A 60 -6.97 8.87 -10.98
C PRO A 60 -7.27 7.90 -12.13
N GLY A 61 -7.44 6.61 -11.82
CA GLY A 61 -7.70 5.55 -12.81
C GLY A 61 -6.45 4.79 -13.26
N GLU A 62 -5.24 5.29 -13.01
CA GLU A 62 -4.00 4.65 -13.45
C GLU A 62 -3.41 3.66 -12.42
N LEU A 63 -3.84 3.76 -11.17
CA LEU A 63 -3.38 2.93 -10.06
C LEU A 63 -4.57 2.26 -9.37
N PHE A 64 -4.55 0.93 -9.25
CA PHE A 64 -5.51 0.19 -8.42
C PHE A 64 -4.92 0.03 -7.03
N VAL A 65 -5.63 0.47 -5.99
CA VAL A 65 -5.05 0.67 -4.65
C VAL A 65 -5.76 -0.18 -3.60
N HIS A 66 -4.97 -0.96 -2.84
CA HIS A 66 -5.37 -1.57 -1.59
C HIS A 66 -4.55 -1.00 -0.44
N ARG A 67 -5.19 -0.73 0.71
CA ARG A 67 -4.53 -0.18 1.89
C ARG A 67 -5.02 -0.83 3.17
N ASN A 68 -4.07 -1.19 4.04
CA ASN A 68 -4.35 -1.68 5.38
C ASN A 68 -3.28 -1.22 6.37
N VAL A 69 -3.45 -1.46 7.67
CA VAL A 69 -2.45 -1.11 8.67
C VAL A 69 -1.17 -1.93 8.42
N ALA A 70 -0.05 -1.24 8.23
CA ALA A 70 1.28 -1.82 8.01
C ALA A 70 1.44 -2.64 6.69
N ASN A 71 0.67 -2.34 5.65
CA ASN A 71 0.80 -2.94 4.31
C ASN A 71 0.91 -4.48 4.29
N VAL A 72 0.18 -5.15 5.16
CA VAL A 72 0.26 -6.60 5.36
C VAL A 72 -0.49 -7.37 4.27
N VAL A 73 0.08 -8.46 3.80
CA VAL A 73 -0.55 -9.43 2.89
C VAL A 73 -0.66 -10.76 3.62
N VAL A 74 -1.90 -11.15 3.95
CA VAL A 74 -2.20 -12.39 4.68
C VAL A 74 -2.88 -13.38 3.74
N HIS A 75 -2.43 -14.63 3.74
CA HIS A 75 -2.94 -15.68 2.87
C HIS A 75 -4.42 -16.03 3.11
N SER A 76 -5.00 -15.62 4.23
CA SER A 76 -6.40 -15.81 4.60
C SER A 76 -7.22 -14.51 4.64
N ASP A 77 -6.61 -13.37 4.32
CA ASP A 77 -7.33 -12.10 4.23
C ASP A 77 -8.07 -12.00 2.91
N LEU A 78 -9.34 -12.39 2.91
CA LEU A 78 -10.19 -12.37 1.72
C LEU A 78 -10.35 -10.96 1.13
N ASN A 79 -10.21 -9.91 1.93
CA ASN A 79 -10.28 -8.54 1.42
C ASN A 79 -9.06 -8.24 0.51
N CYS A 80 -7.85 -8.46 0.99
CA CYS A 80 -6.65 -8.29 0.19
C CYS A 80 -6.63 -9.23 -1.03
N LEU A 81 -6.95 -10.51 -0.82
CA LEU A 81 -6.97 -11.52 -1.88
C LEU A 81 -8.00 -11.21 -2.98
N SER A 82 -9.19 -10.69 -2.62
CA SER A 82 -10.21 -10.28 -3.61
C SER A 82 -9.73 -9.11 -4.47
N VAL A 83 -9.06 -8.13 -3.85
CA VAL A 83 -8.46 -7.00 -4.59
C VAL A 83 -7.37 -7.50 -5.53
N MET A 84 -6.50 -8.40 -5.06
CA MET A 84 -5.45 -9.02 -5.88
C MET A 84 -6.04 -9.80 -7.05
N GLN A 85 -7.05 -10.63 -6.80
CA GLN A 85 -7.71 -11.41 -7.86
C GLN A 85 -8.36 -10.50 -8.89
N PHE A 86 -9.10 -9.49 -8.45
CA PHE A 86 -9.73 -8.55 -9.37
C PHE A 86 -8.70 -7.80 -10.21
N ALA A 87 -7.61 -7.35 -9.60
CA ALA A 87 -6.51 -6.67 -10.29
C ALA A 87 -5.86 -7.56 -11.37
N VAL A 88 -5.60 -8.82 -11.04
CA VAL A 88 -4.92 -9.77 -11.94
C VAL A 88 -5.88 -10.29 -13.01
N ASP A 89 -7.06 -10.77 -12.63
CA ASP A 89 -7.95 -11.49 -13.55
C ASP A 89 -8.82 -10.55 -14.39
N GLN A 90 -9.30 -9.46 -13.80
CA GLN A 90 -10.24 -8.55 -14.47
C GLN A 90 -9.55 -7.33 -15.06
N LEU A 91 -8.67 -6.67 -14.29
CA LEU A 91 -7.98 -5.45 -14.74
C LEU A 91 -6.68 -5.76 -15.49
N GLN A 92 -6.16 -6.99 -15.36
CA GLN A 92 -4.95 -7.46 -16.04
C GLN A 92 -3.74 -6.55 -15.77
N VAL A 93 -3.57 -6.14 -14.51
CA VAL A 93 -2.42 -5.32 -14.10
C VAL A 93 -1.11 -6.06 -14.41
N ARG A 94 -0.09 -5.30 -14.78
CA ARG A 94 1.24 -5.85 -15.11
C ARG A 94 2.18 -5.90 -13.93
N HIS A 95 1.91 -5.11 -12.91
CA HIS A 95 2.79 -4.96 -11.76
C HIS A 95 1.99 -4.98 -10.47
N ILE A 96 2.48 -5.72 -9.47
CA ILE A 96 2.03 -5.65 -8.09
C ILE A 96 3.15 -5.02 -7.29
N ILE A 97 2.86 -3.92 -6.58
CA ILE A 97 3.81 -3.14 -5.82
C ILE A 97 3.41 -3.18 -4.35
N ILE A 98 4.28 -3.74 -3.51
CA ILE A 98 4.10 -3.72 -2.05
C ILE A 98 4.88 -2.53 -1.50
N VAL A 99 4.19 -1.63 -0.81
CA VAL A 99 4.77 -0.36 -0.37
C VAL A 99 4.66 -0.17 1.13
N GLY A 100 5.81 -0.13 1.79
CA GLY A 100 5.96 0.33 3.16
C GLY A 100 6.41 1.78 3.24
N HIS A 101 6.52 2.29 4.46
CA HIS A 101 7.08 3.61 4.71
C HIS A 101 7.85 3.62 6.03
N SER A 102 8.84 4.49 6.11
CA SER A 102 9.60 4.68 7.34
C SER A 102 8.69 5.18 8.48
N ASN A 103 9.07 4.85 9.70
CA ASN A 103 8.38 5.28 10.91
C ASN A 103 6.88 4.91 10.94
N CYS A 104 6.53 3.73 10.41
CA CYS A 104 5.16 3.22 10.41
C CYS A 104 4.69 2.95 11.84
N GLY A 105 3.52 3.53 12.21
CA GLY A 105 2.96 3.38 13.56
C GLY A 105 2.59 1.93 13.88
N GLY A 106 2.05 1.18 12.93
CA GLY A 106 1.73 -0.24 13.09
C GLY A 106 2.96 -1.11 13.28
N VAL A 107 4.01 -0.88 12.48
CA VAL A 107 5.29 -1.61 12.61
C VAL A 107 5.96 -1.29 13.96
N ARG A 108 5.94 -0.03 14.39
CA ARG A 108 6.44 0.36 15.71
C ARG A 108 5.68 -0.34 16.84
N ALA A 109 4.35 -0.37 16.78
CA ALA A 109 3.53 -1.05 17.77
C ALA A 109 3.86 -2.56 17.85
N ALA A 110 4.08 -3.20 16.69
CA ALA A 110 4.49 -4.61 16.62
C ALA A 110 5.89 -4.83 17.19
N LEU A 111 6.86 -3.94 16.91
CA LEU A 111 8.22 -4.03 17.43
C LEU A 111 8.27 -3.93 18.97
N GLN A 112 7.46 -3.03 19.52
CA GLN A 112 7.46 -2.70 20.96
C GLN A 112 6.43 -3.50 21.77
N ASP A 113 5.71 -4.46 21.16
CA ASP A 113 4.64 -5.24 21.78
C ASP A 113 3.56 -4.36 22.45
N LEU A 114 3.25 -3.21 21.86
CA LEU A 114 2.25 -2.31 22.40
C LEU A 114 0.85 -2.94 22.35
N ARG A 115 0.06 -2.65 23.39
CA ARG A 115 -1.34 -3.09 23.47
C ARG A 115 -2.24 -1.93 23.04
N VAL A 116 -2.70 -1.96 21.80
CA VAL A 116 -3.52 -0.92 21.18
C VAL A 116 -4.95 -1.37 20.84
N GLY A 117 -5.30 -2.60 21.22
CA GLY A 117 -6.64 -3.16 21.10
C GLY A 117 -6.78 -4.20 19.99
N LEU A 118 -7.91 -4.18 19.24
CA LEU A 118 -8.21 -5.20 18.22
C LEU A 118 -7.10 -5.34 17.18
N VAL A 119 -6.46 -4.25 16.82
CA VAL A 119 -5.38 -4.23 15.82
C VAL A 119 -4.17 -5.08 16.23
N ASP A 120 -4.00 -5.39 17.51
CA ASP A 120 -2.92 -6.28 17.97
C ASP A 120 -2.97 -7.66 17.29
N ASN A 121 -4.19 -8.17 17.01
CA ASN A 121 -4.36 -9.44 16.30
C ASN A 121 -3.84 -9.35 14.86
N TRP A 122 -4.07 -8.25 14.21
CA TRP A 122 -3.57 -7.96 12.85
C TRP A 122 -2.05 -7.82 12.83
N LEU A 123 -1.51 -7.10 13.79
CA LEU A 123 -0.07 -6.84 13.91
C LEU A 123 0.76 -8.09 14.28
N ARG A 124 0.12 -9.22 14.65
CA ARG A 124 0.80 -10.51 14.80
C ARG A 124 1.61 -10.88 13.58
N HIS A 125 1.08 -10.61 12.38
CA HIS A 125 1.81 -10.88 11.14
C HIS A 125 3.13 -10.09 11.02
N VAL A 126 3.17 -8.85 11.54
CA VAL A 126 4.41 -8.05 11.60
C VAL A 126 5.32 -8.53 12.73
N GLN A 127 4.73 -8.97 13.85
CA GLN A 127 5.51 -9.59 14.94
C GLN A 127 6.18 -10.90 14.50
N ASP A 128 5.55 -11.68 13.64
CA ASP A 128 6.16 -12.89 13.08
C ASP A 128 7.39 -12.53 12.24
N VAL A 129 7.33 -11.48 11.43
CA VAL A 129 8.48 -10.95 10.69
C VAL A 129 9.58 -10.51 11.65
N ARG A 130 9.23 -9.75 12.71
CA ARG A 130 10.18 -9.36 13.76
C ARG A 130 10.86 -10.58 14.38
N ASN A 131 10.09 -11.58 14.77
CA ASN A 131 10.59 -12.77 15.46
C ASN A 131 11.55 -13.57 14.56
N HIS A 132 11.28 -13.68 13.26
CA HIS A 132 12.18 -14.33 12.30
C HIS A 132 13.53 -13.61 12.16
N HIS A 133 13.56 -12.30 12.41
CA HIS A 133 14.77 -11.47 12.25
C HIS A 133 15.27 -10.87 13.57
N GLN A 134 14.83 -11.43 14.71
CA GLN A 134 15.11 -10.89 16.04
C GLN A 134 16.61 -10.67 16.29
N ASP A 135 17.43 -11.69 16.05
CA ASP A 135 18.88 -11.63 16.32
C ASP A 135 19.57 -10.53 15.53
N TRP A 136 19.12 -10.27 14.30
CA TRP A 136 19.66 -9.19 13.49
C TRP A 136 19.16 -7.82 13.94
N LEU A 137 17.87 -7.69 14.23
CA LEU A 137 17.27 -6.45 14.72
C LEU A 137 17.89 -6.00 16.05
N ASP A 138 18.22 -6.94 16.94
CA ASP A 138 18.83 -6.65 18.25
C ASP A 138 20.26 -6.12 18.16
N GLN A 139 20.95 -6.38 17.05
CA GLN A 139 22.29 -5.82 16.77
C GLN A 139 22.23 -4.36 16.29
N LEU A 140 21.07 -3.88 15.86
CA LEU A 140 20.90 -2.51 15.37
C LEU A 140 20.68 -1.53 16.52
N PRO A 141 21.12 -0.27 16.36
CA PRO A 141 20.75 0.82 17.26
C PRO A 141 19.22 0.94 17.36
N GLU A 142 18.71 1.27 18.54
CA GLU A 142 17.27 1.29 18.82
C GLU A 142 16.49 2.21 17.85
N ASP A 143 17.04 3.35 17.51
CA ASP A 143 16.47 4.33 16.60
C ASP A 143 16.37 3.83 15.14
N GLN A 144 17.11 2.79 14.78
CA GLN A 144 17.09 2.20 13.43
C GLN A 144 16.14 1.00 13.31
N ARG A 145 15.81 0.32 14.43
CA ARG A 145 15.06 -0.94 14.43
C ARG A 145 13.69 -0.83 13.78
N VAL A 146 12.96 0.26 14.01
CA VAL A 146 11.62 0.46 13.42
C VAL A 146 11.70 0.51 11.91
N ASN A 147 12.64 1.27 11.36
CA ASN A 147 12.77 1.40 9.91
C ASN A 147 13.30 0.10 9.27
N ALA A 148 14.24 -0.58 9.94
CA ALA A 148 14.71 -1.89 9.52
C ALA A 148 13.57 -2.92 9.47
N LEU A 149 12.69 -2.94 10.47
CA LEU A 149 11.51 -3.81 10.46
C LEU A 149 10.49 -3.38 9.38
N CYS A 150 10.37 -2.09 9.05
CA CYS A 150 9.55 -1.64 7.91
C CYS A 150 10.05 -2.25 6.59
N GLU A 151 11.38 -2.27 6.38
CA GLU A 151 12.00 -2.86 5.19
C GLU A 151 11.77 -4.37 5.12
N LEU A 152 12.05 -5.09 6.21
CA LEU A 152 11.81 -6.52 6.32
C LEU A 152 10.33 -6.88 6.09
N ASN A 153 9.42 -6.08 6.64
CA ASN A 153 7.99 -6.28 6.45
C ASN A 153 7.60 -6.17 4.97
N VAL A 154 8.11 -5.16 4.24
CA VAL A 154 7.84 -5.04 2.79
C VAL A 154 8.30 -6.28 2.03
N LEU A 155 9.51 -6.77 2.31
CA LEU A 155 10.06 -7.96 1.67
C LEU A 155 9.22 -9.21 1.96
N GLU A 156 8.81 -9.40 3.21
CA GLU A 156 7.98 -10.55 3.59
C GLU A 156 6.59 -10.47 2.95
N GLN A 157 5.96 -9.28 2.93
CA GLN A 157 4.66 -9.12 2.29
C GLN A 157 4.73 -9.29 0.76
N ALA A 158 5.83 -8.92 0.13
CA ALA A 158 6.05 -9.21 -1.30
C ALA A 158 6.18 -10.72 -1.54
N ARG A 159 6.90 -11.44 -0.68
CA ARG A 159 6.98 -12.90 -0.71
C ARG A 159 5.61 -13.54 -0.54
N ASN A 160 4.84 -13.08 0.45
CA ASN A 160 3.48 -13.55 0.71
C ASN A 160 2.57 -13.34 -0.50
N ALA A 161 2.63 -12.17 -1.15
CA ALA A 161 1.87 -11.88 -2.37
C ALA A 161 2.20 -12.88 -3.49
N CYS A 162 3.48 -13.16 -3.72
CA CYS A 162 3.94 -14.13 -4.73
C CYS A 162 3.45 -15.57 -4.44
N GLN A 163 3.27 -15.92 -3.17
CA GLN A 163 2.82 -17.25 -2.75
C GLN A 163 1.30 -17.42 -2.75
N THR A 164 0.53 -16.34 -3.00
CA THR A 164 -0.92 -16.47 -3.15
C THR A 164 -1.28 -17.29 -4.38
N THR A 165 -2.38 -18.02 -4.32
CA THR A 165 -2.88 -18.81 -5.46
C THR A 165 -3.12 -17.94 -6.68
N VAL A 166 -3.58 -16.71 -6.49
CA VAL A 166 -3.86 -15.72 -7.54
C VAL A 166 -2.59 -15.42 -8.34
N VAL A 167 -1.55 -14.96 -7.67
CA VAL A 167 -0.29 -14.58 -8.34
C VAL A 167 0.42 -15.80 -8.90
N TRP A 168 0.46 -16.89 -8.14
CA TRP A 168 1.09 -18.13 -8.58
C TRP A 168 0.45 -18.69 -9.87
N GLN A 169 -0.89 -18.68 -9.98
CA GLN A 169 -1.61 -19.11 -11.18
C GLN A 169 -1.33 -18.16 -12.36
N ALA A 170 -1.35 -16.85 -12.14
CA ALA A 170 -1.07 -15.86 -13.16
C ALA A 170 0.34 -16.00 -13.73
N LEU A 171 1.36 -16.19 -12.88
CA LEU A 171 2.74 -16.42 -13.30
C LEU A 171 2.92 -17.69 -14.11
N ARG A 172 2.12 -18.72 -13.86
CA ARG A 172 2.16 -19.97 -14.64
C ARG A 172 1.40 -19.88 -15.95
N ALA A 173 0.33 -19.11 -16.00
CA ALA A 173 -0.47 -18.93 -17.20
C ALA A 173 0.19 -17.99 -18.22
N CYS A 174 1.02 -17.09 -17.76
CA CYS A 174 1.61 -16.01 -18.57
C CYS A 174 3.13 -16.08 -18.51
N SER A 175 3.76 -16.53 -19.58
CA SER A 175 5.23 -16.70 -19.61
C SER A 175 6.02 -15.38 -19.54
N SER A 176 5.42 -14.18 -19.43
CA SER A 176 6.20 -12.95 -19.59
C SER A 176 5.60 -11.61 -19.10
N THR A 177 4.44 -11.53 -18.43
CA THR A 177 3.80 -10.20 -18.28
C THR A 177 3.56 -9.68 -16.86
N LEU A 178 3.54 -10.52 -15.84
CA LEU A 178 3.34 -10.06 -14.45
C LEU A 178 4.68 -9.96 -13.71
N SER A 179 4.97 -8.80 -13.10
CA SER A 179 6.11 -8.61 -12.21
C SER A 179 5.67 -8.14 -10.83
N SER A 180 6.34 -8.62 -9.79
CA SER A 180 6.15 -8.17 -8.40
C SER A 180 7.34 -7.30 -7.99
N HIS A 181 7.05 -6.20 -7.30
CA HIS A 181 8.05 -5.26 -6.81
C HIS A 181 7.80 -4.92 -5.36
N SER A 182 8.87 -4.72 -4.62
CA SER A 182 8.82 -4.15 -3.28
C SER A 182 9.40 -2.73 -3.29
N ALA A 183 8.78 -1.82 -2.57
CA ALA A 183 9.25 -0.45 -2.45
C ALA A 183 9.07 0.08 -1.03
N LEU A 184 10.03 0.85 -0.57
CA LEU A 184 9.97 1.56 0.70
C LEU A 184 10.04 3.06 0.47
N THR A 185 9.04 3.80 0.98
CA THR A 185 9.06 5.26 0.97
C THR A 185 9.76 5.78 2.21
N ARG A 186 10.84 6.57 2.04
CA ARG A 186 11.55 7.25 3.13
C ARG A 186 11.14 8.72 3.21
N TRP A 187 10.58 9.11 4.33
CA TRP A 187 10.09 10.48 4.54
C TRP A 187 11.19 11.54 4.62
N SER A 188 12.41 11.18 5.01
CA SER A 188 13.52 12.12 5.12
C SER A 188 14.01 12.70 3.79
N SER A 189 13.65 12.07 2.66
CA SER A 189 14.11 12.48 1.33
C SER A 189 13.02 12.53 0.27
N GLY A 190 11.79 12.10 0.58
CA GLY A 190 10.73 11.94 -0.41
C GLY A 190 11.04 10.94 -1.53
N SER A 191 12.18 10.24 -1.43
CA SER A 191 12.66 9.35 -2.48
C SER A 191 12.25 7.90 -2.23
N TRP A 192 12.02 7.18 -3.30
CA TRP A 192 11.80 5.73 -3.33
C TRP A 192 13.14 5.00 -3.35
N SER A 193 13.24 3.93 -2.57
CA SER A 193 14.24 2.89 -2.80
C SER A 193 13.52 1.61 -3.22
N SER A 194 13.81 1.11 -4.41
CA SER A 194 13.38 -0.23 -4.82
C SER A 194 14.43 -1.25 -4.39
N GLN A 195 13.98 -2.38 -3.86
CA GLN A 195 14.80 -3.59 -3.77
C GLN A 195 14.26 -4.57 -4.80
N SER A 196 15.11 -4.95 -5.72
CA SER A 196 14.85 -5.99 -6.74
C SER A 196 15.02 -7.38 -6.16
#